data_8e5768adbd6cfb25cec092202172347a
#
_entry.id   8e5768adbd6cfb25cec092202172347a
#
_cell.length_a   1.000
_cell.length_b   1.000
_cell.length_c   1.000
_cell.angle_alpha   90.00
_cell.angle_beta   90.00
_cell.angle_gamma   90.00
#
_symmetry.space_group_name_H-M   'P 1'
#
loop_
_entity.id
_entity.type
_entity.pdbx_description
1 polymer ?
#
loop_
_entity_poly.entity_id
_entity_poly.type
_entity_poly.pdbx_seq_one_letter_code
_entity_poly.pdbx_strand_id
1 'polypeptide(L)'
;AQEPLANGSLIRIAGDGKSYDIIAEQLILPTSELPSHLMMHNYLRGLGRDNRVVLHTHPTDLIGMTHCKPFLDSDVITRTLWSMIPECRIIVPKGVGIVPYEIPGTLDLARATIKQLEKHDVVFWEKHGILAVGEDLIECFDAIDTLSKSAQIYFSARMAGYEPAGMTDKQLDDLVPAFGL
;
A
#
# COMPACT_ATOMS: atom_id res chain seq x y z
N ALA A 1 14.08 7.95 11.64
CA ALA A 1 12.98 8.90 11.45
C ALA A 1 13.09 9.99 12.51
N GLN A 2 13.31 11.21 12.08
CA GLN A 2 13.42 12.37 12.97
C GLN A 2 12.00 12.84 13.28
N GLU A 3 11.76 13.18 14.53
CA GLU A 3 10.56 13.80 15.12
C GLU A 3 9.33 13.92 14.16
N PRO A 4 8.36 13.01 14.20
CA PRO A 4 7.23 13.02 13.26
C PRO A 4 6.44 14.34 13.26
N LEU A 5 6.33 14.98 14.42
CA LEU A 5 5.63 16.27 14.56
C LEU A 5 6.37 17.43 13.92
N ALA A 6 7.71 17.36 13.86
CA ALA A 6 8.51 18.39 13.20
C ALA A 6 8.46 18.29 11.66
N ASN A 7 7.99 17.15 11.13
CA ASN A 7 7.92 16.86 9.69
C ASN A 7 6.48 16.67 9.20
N GLY A 8 5.50 17.11 9.97
CA GLY A 8 4.09 17.08 9.63
C GLY A 8 3.47 18.47 9.59
N SER A 9 2.38 18.62 8.86
CA SER A 9 1.55 19.80 8.89
C SER A 9 0.07 19.42 8.92
N LEU A 10 -0.72 20.27 9.56
CA LEU A 10 -2.18 20.17 9.51
C LEU A 10 -2.64 20.99 8.31
N ILE A 11 -3.48 20.41 7.47
CA ILE A 11 -4.17 21.13 6.41
C ILE A 11 -5.66 21.25 6.75
N ARG A 12 -6.23 22.43 6.53
CA ARG A 12 -7.65 22.68 6.62
C ARG A 12 -8.22 22.87 5.22
N ILE A 13 -9.09 21.98 4.80
CA ILE A 13 -9.77 22.09 3.51
C ILE A 13 -10.87 23.13 3.64
N ALA A 14 -10.94 24.09 2.69
CA ALA A 14 -12.02 25.06 2.62
C ALA A 14 -13.37 24.39 2.32
N GLY A 15 -14.47 25.03 2.75
CA GLY A 15 -15.80 24.46 2.60
C GLY A 15 -16.25 24.24 1.14
N ASP A 16 -15.63 24.95 0.19
CA ASP A 16 -15.84 24.77 -1.27
C ASP A 16 -14.98 23.63 -1.87
N GLY A 17 -14.07 23.03 -1.09
CA GLY A 17 -13.18 21.96 -1.52
C GLY A 17 -12.12 22.36 -2.55
N LYS A 18 -11.94 23.67 -2.84
CA LYS A 18 -11.06 24.15 -3.91
C LYS A 18 -9.74 24.71 -3.41
N SER A 19 -9.64 25.00 -2.12
CA SER A 19 -8.45 25.52 -1.48
C SER A 19 -8.22 24.89 -0.12
N TYR A 20 -7.02 25.07 0.42
CA TYR A 20 -6.67 24.62 1.76
C TYR A 20 -5.71 25.62 2.41
N ASP A 21 -5.75 25.69 3.74
CA ASP A 21 -4.78 26.39 4.57
C ASP A 21 -3.80 25.39 5.18
N ILE A 22 -2.52 25.75 5.25
CA ILE A 22 -1.50 24.98 5.98
C ILE A 22 -1.39 25.59 7.38
N ILE A 23 -1.59 24.75 8.40
CA ILE A 23 -1.48 25.14 9.81
C ILE A 23 -0.26 24.41 10.37
N ALA A 24 0.88 25.09 10.38
CA ALA A 24 2.15 24.55 10.87
C ALA A 24 3.05 25.68 11.35
N GLU A 25 3.95 25.37 12.31
CA GLU A 25 4.98 26.31 12.77
C GLU A 25 6.03 26.59 11.68
N GLN A 26 6.28 25.60 10.82
CA GLN A 26 7.16 25.74 9.66
C GLN A 26 6.35 25.43 8.40
N LEU A 27 6.68 26.08 7.28
CA LEU A 27 6.03 25.85 6.01
C LEU A 27 6.46 24.47 5.47
N ILE A 28 5.60 23.47 5.69
CA ILE A 28 5.73 22.13 5.10
C ILE A 28 4.61 21.99 4.08
N LEU A 29 4.99 21.96 2.81
CA LEU A 29 4.03 21.77 1.73
C LEU A 29 3.53 20.32 1.71
N PRO A 30 2.23 20.09 1.41
CA PRO A 30 1.71 18.77 1.17
C PRO A 30 2.45 18.07 0.01
N THR A 31 2.40 16.74 0.01
CA THR A 31 2.88 15.94 -1.11
C THR A 31 2.18 16.30 -2.42
N SER A 32 2.84 16.08 -3.55
CA SER A 32 2.24 16.17 -4.89
C SER A 32 1.06 15.21 -5.08
N GLU A 33 1.00 14.13 -4.28
CA GLU A 33 -0.09 13.14 -4.28
C GLU A 33 -1.32 13.59 -3.47
N LEU A 34 -1.34 14.81 -2.93
CA LEU A 34 -2.48 15.33 -2.14
C LEU A 34 -3.84 15.13 -2.83
N PRO A 35 -4.01 15.39 -4.15
CA PRO A 35 -5.30 15.14 -4.80
C PRO A 35 -5.75 13.68 -4.70
N SER A 36 -4.82 12.73 -4.87
CA SER A 36 -5.08 11.29 -4.74
C SER A 36 -5.48 10.94 -3.31
N HIS A 37 -4.74 11.43 -2.31
CA HIS A 37 -5.07 11.22 -0.89
C HIS A 37 -6.47 11.74 -0.53
N LEU A 38 -6.81 12.96 -0.95
CA LEU A 38 -8.13 13.54 -0.66
C LEU A 38 -9.27 12.73 -1.29
N MET A 39 -9.10 12.25 -2.52
CA MET A 39 -10.11 11.40 -3.16
C MET A 39 -10.28 10.07 -2.42
N MET A 40 -9.19 9.44 -2.00
CA MET A 40 -9.25 8.19 -1.24
C MET A 40 -9.90 8.39 0.12
N HIS A 41 -9.56 9.44 0.87
CA HIS A 41 -10.23 9.77 2.13
C HIS A 41 -11.74 10.00 1.94
N ASN A 42 -12.15 10.71 0.89
CA ASN A 42 -13.56 10.90 0.58
C ASN A 42 -14.26 9.58 0.26
N TYR A 43 -13.63 8.71 -0.51
CA TYR A 43 -14.14 7.38 -0.83
C TYR A 43 -14.32 6.52 0.43
N LEU A 44 -13.28 6.38 1.24
CA LEU A 44 -13.29 5.57 2.47
C LEU A 44 -14.36 6.07 3.46
N ARG A 45 -14.45 7.39 3.63
CA ARG A 45 -15.50 8.02 4.47
C ARG A 45 -16.90 7.71 3.95
N GLY A 46 -17.11 7.72 2.63
CA GLY A 46 -18.39 7.38 2.00
C GLY A 46 -18.83 5.95 2.24
N LEU A 47 -17.88 5.03 2.45
CA LEU A 47 -18.17 3.63 2.78
C LEU A 47 -18.48 3.40 4.27
N GLY A 48 -18.34 4.42 5.12
CA GLY A 48 -18.49 4.26 6.57
C GLY A 48 -17.42 3.36 7.20
N ARG A 49 -16.29 3.18 6.54
CA ARG A 49 -15.14 2.42 7.07
C ARG A 49 -14.38 3.24 8.10
N ASP A 50 -13.83 2.58 9.11
CA ASP A 50 -12.94 3.22 10.11
C ASP A 50 -11.51 3.47 9.59
N ASN A 51 -11.23 3.19 8.32
CA ASN A 51 -9.95 3.52 7.68
C ASN A 51 -9.72 5.03 7.68
N ARG A 52 -8.84 5.51 8.57
CA ARG A 52 -8.53 6.94 8.78
C ARG A 52 -7.22 7.35 8.16
N VAL A 53 -6.38 6.38 7.81
CA VAL A 53 -5.05 6.60 7.29
C VAL A 53 -4.97 6.14 5.84
N VAL A 54 -4.31 6.95 5.05
CA VAL A 54 -3.84 6.63 3.70
C VAL A 54 -2.34 6.84 3.70
N LEU A 55 -1.57 5.77 3.71
CA LEU A 55 -0.10 5.79 3.72
C LEU A 55 0.42 5.48 2.33
N HIS A 56 1.25 6.37 1.77
CA HIS A 56 1.97 6.15 0.52
C HIS A 56 3.47 6.23 0.75
N THR A 57 4.22 5.27 0.21
CA THR A 57 5.68 5.17 0.36
C THR A 57 6.31 4.45 -0.83
N HIS A 58 7.65 4.49 -0.93
CA HIS A 58 8.41 3.99 -2.07
C HIS A 58 9.42 2.87 -1.66
N PRO A 59 8.99 1.70 -1.17
CA PRO A 59 9.89 0.59 -0.87
C PRO A 59 10.52 0.07 -2.17
N THR A 60 11.84 0.11 -2.26
CA THR A 60 12.57 -0.20 -3.51
C THR A 60 12.34 -1.62 -4.01
N ASP A 61 12.24 -2.57 -3.10
CA ASP A 61 11.98 -3.97 -3.38
C ASP A 61 10.57 -4.21 -3.95
N LEU A 62 9.54 -3.58 -3.38
CA LEU A 62 8.18 -3.68 -3.88
C LEU A 62 8.03 -2.98 -5.25
N ILE A 63 8.65 -1.80 -5.42
CA ILE A 63 8.71 -1.16 -6.73
C ILE A 63 9.43 -2.07 -7.72
N GLY A 64 10.54 -2.70 -7.31
CA GLY A 64 11.31 -3.64 -8.12
C GLY A 64 10.46 -4.80 -8.64
N MET A 65 9.52 -5.34 -7.84
CA MET A 65 8.60 -6.37 -8.30
C MET A 65 7.74 -5.88 -9.48
N THR A 66 7.29 -4.63 -9.47
CA THR A 66 6.44 -4.09 -10.55
C THR A 66 7.16 -3.88 -11.87
N HIS A 67 8.50 -4.00 -11.91
CA HIS A 67 9.27 -4.06 -13.16
C HIS A 67 9.31 -5.48 -13.77
N CYS A 68 8.83 -6.48 -13.05
CA CYS A 68 8.77 -7.86 -13.53
C CYS A 68 7.36 -8.15 -14.04
N LYS A 69 7.21 -8.34 -15.35
CA LYS A 69 5.92 -8.50 -16.02
C LYS A 69 4.94 -9.49 -15.34
N PRO A 70 5.37 -10.67 -14.82
CA PRO A 70 4.45 -11.57 -14.14
C PRO A 70 3.80 -10.96 -12.88
N PHE A 71 4.48 -10.05 -12.19
CA PHE A 71 3.98 -9.40 -10.98
C PHE A 71 3.08 -8.18 -11.22
N LEU A 72 2.73 -7.90 -12.47
CA LEU A 72 1.65 -6.97 -12.81
C LEU A 72 0.27 -7.62 -12.74
N ASP A 73 0.21 -8.90 -12.44
CA ASP A 73 -1.01 -9.64 -12.11
C ASP A 73 -1.17 -9.67 -10.58
N SER A 74 -2.33 -9.19 -10.10
CA SER A 74 -2.64 -9.06 -8.67
C SER A 74 -2.63 -10.41 -7.94
N ASP A 75 -3.11 -11.48 -8.56
CA ASP A 75 -3.17 -12.80 -7.96
C ASP A 75 -1.76 -13.41 -7.89
N VAL A 76 -0.95 -13.24 -8.94
CA VAL A 76 0.42 -13.75 -9.00
C VAL A 76 1.31 -13.07 -7.96
N ILE A 77 1.29 -11.74 -7.87
CA ILE A 77 2.12 -11.02 -6.89
C ILE A 77 1.66 -11.30 -5.46
N THR A 78 0.34 -11.29 -5.21
CA THR A 78 -0.23 -11.64 -3.91
C THR A 78 0.22 -13.03 -3.47
N ARG A 79 0.03 -14.04 -4.34
CA ARG A 79 0.39 -15.43 -4.03
C ARG A 79 1.89 -15.58 -3.78
N THR A 80 2.72 -14.90 -4.55
CA THR A 80 4.17 -14.90 -4.37
C THR A 80 4.55 -14.31 -3.01
N LEU A 81 4.06 -13.12 -2.67
CA LEU A 81 4.37 -12.46 -1.40
C LEU A 81 3.88 -13.25 -0.19
N TRP A 82 2.65 -13.77 -0.24
CA TRP A 82 2.11 -14.62 0.83
C TRP A 82 2.96 -15.87 1.08
N SER A 83 3.56 -16.42 0.02
CA SER A 83 4.32 -17.66 0.13
C SER A 83 5.68 -17.51 0.80
N MET A 84 6.19 -16.30 0.96
CA MET A 84 7.54 -16.09 1.50
C MET A 84 7.59 -16.14 3.03
N ILE A 85 6.58 -15.59 3.73
CA ILE A 85 6.44 -15.63 5.18
C ILE A 85 4.96 -15.68 5.56
N PRO A 86 4.57 -16.41 6.62
CA PRO A 86 3.17 -16.54 7.03
C PRO A 86 2.53 -15.21 7.43
N GLU A 87 3.28 -14.30 8.04
CA GLU A 87 2.81 -12.97 8.46
C GLU A 87 2.21 -12.19 7.29
N CYS A 88 2.73 -12.38 6.08
CA CYS A 88 2.22 -11.67 4.90
C CYS A 88 0.76 -12.05 4.59
N ARG A 89 0.39 -13.33 4.75
CA ARG A 89 -0.99 -13.80 4.61
C ARG A 89 -1.89 -13.30 5.74
N ILE A 90 -1.34 -13.21 6.97
CA ILE A 90 -2.07 -12.81 8.18
C ILE A 90 -2.34 -11.30 8.18
N ILE A 91 -1.34 -10.47 7.88
CA ILE A 91 -1.42 -9.01 7.96
C ILE A 91 -2.08 -8.42 6.72
N VAL A 92 -1.92 -9.06 5.54
CA VAL A 92 -2.51 -8.60 4.28
C VAL A 92 -3.47 -9.67 3.71
N PRO A 93 -4.54 -10.02 4.45
CA PRO A 93 -5.40 -11.16 4.10
C PRO A 93 -6.17 -10.97 2.79
N LYS A 94 -6.42 -9.72 2.38
CA LYS A 94 -7.11 -9.39 1.13
C LYS A 94 -6.17 -9.36 -0.09
N GLY A 95 -4.88 -9.66 0.11
CA GLY A 95 -3.88 -9.52 -0.95
C GLY A 95 -3.68 -8.08 -1.39
N VAL A 96 -3.10 -7.89 -2.56
CA VAL A 96 -2.73 -6.58 -3.07
C VAL A 96 -3.36 -6.28 -4.43
N GLY A 97 -3.79 -5.04 -4.63
CA GLY A 97 -4.23 -4.54 -5.93
C GLY A 97 -3.06 -4.00 -6.75
N ILE A 98 -3.17 -4.02 -8.08
CA ILE A 98 -2.21 -3.41 -9.00
C ILE A 98 -2.90 -2.33 -9.82
N VAL A 99 -2.31 -1.13 -9.81
CA VAL A 99 -2.65 -0.05 -10.73
C VAL A 99 -1.55 0.01 -11.80
N PRO A 100 -1.88 -0.19 -13.09
CA PRO A 100 -0.94 0.06 -14.17
C PRO A 100 -0.39 1.48 -14.10
N TYR A 101 0.75 1.72 -14.75
CA TYR A 101 1.40 3.03 -14.72
C TYR A 101 0.42 4.15 -15.10
N GLU A 102 0.29 5.10 -14.20
CA GLU A 102 -0.43 6.35 -14.34
C GLU A 102 0.48 7.51 -13.92
N ILE A 103 0.22 8.70 -14.44
CA ILE A 103 1.02 9.88 -14.09
C ILE A 103 0.80 10.24 -12.62
N PRO A 104 1.88 10.34 -11.80
CA PRO A 104 1.77 10.73 -10.40
C PRO A 104 1.02 12.05 -10.18
N GLY A 105 0.25 12.14 -9.10
CA GLY A 105 -0.50 13.33 -8.74
C GLY A 105 -1.78 13.58 -9.56
N THR A 106 -2.16 12.65 -10.45
CA THR A 106 -3.34 12.82 -11.30
C THR A 106 -4.60 12.21 -10.69
N LEU A 107 -5.75 12.72 -11.12
CA LEU A 107 -7.05 12.15 -10.75
C LEU A 107 -7.27 10.75 -11.36
N ASP A 108 -6.59 10.43 -12.45
CA ASP A 108 -6.70 9.11 -13.08
C ASP A 108 -6.01 8.04 -12.23
N LEU A 109 -4.83 8.33 -11.68
CA LEU A 109 -4.18 7.50 -10.67
C LEU A 109 -5.11 7.29 -9.45
N ALA A 110 -5.73 8.36 -8.96
CA ALA A 110 -6.65 8.27 -7.83
C ALA A 110 -7.87 7.38 -8.13
N ARG A 111 -8.50 7.51 -9.30
CA ARG A 111 -9.65 6.70 -9.72
C ARG A 111 -9.27 5.23 -9.87
N ALA A 112 -8.12 4.96 -10.50
CA ALA A 112 -7.62 3.60 -10.66
C ALA A 112 -7.32 2.95 -9.29
N THR A 113 -6.75 3.72 -8.36
CA THR A 113 -6.49 3.27 -6.99
C THR A 113 -7.78 2.94 -6.24
N ILE A 114 -8.78 3.82 -6.29
CA ILE A 114 -10.08 3.59 -5.64
C ILE A 114 -10.73 2.29 -6.12
N LYS A 115 -10.63 1.99 -7.42
CA LYS A 115 -11.14 0.72 -7.96
C LYS A 115 -10.47 -0.51 -7.35
N GLN A 116 -9.18 -0.43 -7.04
CA GLN A 116 -8.48 -1.51 -6.35
C GLN A 116 -8.85 -1.59 -4.86
N LEU A 117 -9.09 -0.44 -4.21
CA LEU A 117 -9.51 -0.36 -2.81
C LEU A 117 -10.93 -0.93 -2.55
N GLU A 118 -11.70 -1.25 -3.58
CA GLU A 118 -12.94 -2.01 -3.45
C GLU A 118 -12.71 -3.43 -2.91
N LYS A 119 -11.52 -4.00 -3.16
CA LYS A 119 -11.17 -5.39 -2.84
C LYS A 119 -9.95 -5.52 -1.92
N HIS A 120 -9.03 -4.57 -1.95
CA HIS A 120 -7.74 -4.63 -1.30
C HIS A 120 -7.54 -3.43 -0.39
N ASP A 121 -6.78 -3.58 0.69
CA ASP A 121 -6.38 -2.47 1.55
C ASP A 121 -4.95 -1.98 1.21
N VAL A 122 -4.23 -2.73 0.36
CA VAL A 122 -2.91 -2.36 -0.16
C VAL A 122 -2.92 -2.36 -1.68
N VAL A 123 -2.36 -1.32 -2.28
CA VAL A 123 -2.34 -1.13 -3.73
C VAL A 123 -0.94 -0.76 -4.19
N PHE A 124 -0.44 -1.48 -5.18
CA PHE A 124 0.81 -1.16 -5.86
C PHE A 124 0.53 -0.23 -7.05
N TRP A 125 1.29 0.81 -7.15
CA TRP A 125 1.36 1.67 -8.34
C TRP A 125 2.57 1.27 -9.16
N GLU A 126 2.31 0.73 -10.37
CA GLU A 126 3.38 0.22 -11.24
C GLU A 126 4.50 1.24 -11.40
N LYS A 127 5.76 0.83 -11.08
CA LYS A 127 6.99 1.63 -11.18
C LYS A 127 7.01 2.92 -10.35
N HIS A 128 6.11 3.04 -9.36
CA HIS A 128 6.02 4.26 -8.57
C HIS A 128 6.15 3.96 -7.08
N GLY A 129 5.22 3.23 -6.50
CA GLY A 129 5.21 3.01 -5.04
C GLY A 129 4.04 2.16 -4.58
N ILE A 130 3.82 2.19 -3.27
CA ILE A 130 2.78 1.42 -2.59
C ILE A 130 1.89 2.37 -1.81
N LEU A 131 0.60 2.05 -1.77
CA LEU A 131 -0.38 2.70 -0.96
C LEU A 131 -1.06 1.67 -0.05
N ALA A 132 -1.23 2.01 1.23
CA ALA A 132 -2.04 1.23 2.17
C ALA A 132 -3.09 2.12 2.84
N VAL A 133 -4.24 1.53 3.15
CA VAL A 133 -5.30 2.15 3.93
C VAL A 133 -5.57 1.33 5.18
N GLY A 134 -5.81 1.99 6.30
CA GLY A 134 -6.03 1.33 7.59
C GLY A 134 -6.60 2.27 8.64
N GLU A 135 -6.87 1.74 9.81
CA GLU A 135 -7.41 2.50 10.95
C GLU A 135 -6.36 3.44 11.54
N ASP A 136 -5.10 3.01 11.52
CA ASP A 136 -3.98 3.78 12.04
C ASP A 136 -2.70 3.62 11.20
N LEU A 137 -1.66 4.38 11.57
CA LEU A 137 -0.37 4.37 10.88
C LEU A 137 0.40 3.06 11.08
N ILE A 138 0.22 2.40 12.20
CA ILE A 138 0.94 1.16 12.53
C ILE A 138 0.43 0.05 11.63
N GLU A 139 -0.90 -0.09 11.51
CA GLU A 139 -1.53 -1.06 10.62
C GLU A 139 -1.05 -0.88 9.16
N CYS A 140 -1.10 0.35 8.65
CA CYS A 140 -0.65 0.64 7.29
C CYS A 140 0.86 0.37 7.10
N PHE A 141 1.68 0.73 8.09
CA PHE A 141 3.11 0.52 8.05
C PHE A 141 3.46 -0.97 8.09
N ASP A 142 2.84 -1.72 9.01
CA ASP A 142 3.09 -3.16 9.18
C ASP A 142 2.70 -3.94 7.91
N ALA A 143 1.61 -3.55 7.26
CA ALA A 143 1.22 -4.15 5.98
C ALA A 143 2.31 -3.94 4.90
N ILE A 144 2.81 -2.72 4.74
CA ILE A 144 3.84 -2.41 3.74
C ILE A 144 5.18 -3.05 4.11
N ASP A 145 5.59 -2.98 5.38
CA ASP A 145 6.86 -3.53 5.86
C ASP A 145 6.90 -5.06 5.71
N THR A 146 5.79 -5.73 6.01
CA THR A 146 5.68 -7.19 5.84
C THR A 146 5.76 -7.59 4.37
N LEU A 147 5.07 -6.88 3.48
CA LEU A 147 5.19 -7.11 2.04
C LEU A 147 6.62 -6.86 1.54
N SER A 148 7.28 -5.80 2.02
CA SER A 148 8.67 -5.47 1.69
C SER A 148 9.62 -6.60 2.13
N LYS A 149 9.48 -7.11 3.35
CA LYS A 149 10.26 -8.28 3.82
C LYS A 149 10.05 -9.51 2.93
N SER A 150 8.81 -9.79 2.55
CA SER A 150 8.50 -10.89 1.62
C SER A 150 9.19 -10.72 0.27
N ALA A 151 9.15 -9.53 -0.31
CA ALA A 151 9.85 -9.23 -1.56
C ALA A 151 11.37 -9.36 -1.43
N GLN A 152 11.95 -8.91 -0.31
CA GLN A 152 13.38 -9.05 -0.03
C GLN A 152 13.80 -10.52 0.08
N ILE A 153 13.00 -11.38 0.74
CA ILE A 153 13.24 -12.82 0.82
C ILE A 153 13.21 -13.43 -0.58
N TYR A 154 12.18 -13.11 -1.37
CA TYR A 154 12.06 -13.58 -2.76
C TYR A 154 13.29 -13.20 -3.58
N PHE A 155 13.67 -11.92 -3.62
CA PHE A 155 14.83 -11.47 -4.38
C PHE A 155 16.14 -12.02 -3.86
N SER A 156 16.30 -12.18 -2.54
CA SER A 156 17.51 -12.76 -1.96
C SER A 156 17.73 -14.20 -2.43
N ALA A 157 16.67 -15.02 -2.44
CA ALA A 157 16.73 -16.39 -2.96
C ALA A 157 17.07 -16.40 -4.46
N ARG A 158 16.41 -15.54 -5.24
CA ARG A 158 16.67 -15.40 -6.69
C ARG A 158 18.09 -14.96 -7.00
N MET A 159 18.61 -13.97 -6.27
CA MET A 159 20.01 -13.51 -6.43
C MET A 159 21.03 -14.59 -6.05
N ALA A 160 20.70 -15.45 -5.10
CA ALA A 160 21.52 -16.61 -4.74
C ALA A 160 21.44 -17.75 -5.79
N GLY A 161 20.65 -17.61 -6.85
CA GLY A 161 20.49 -18.59 -7.91
C GLY A 161 19.43 -19.67 -7.63
N TYR A 162 18.60 -19.49 -6.60
CA TYR A 162 17.54 -20.43 -6.25
C TYR A 162 16.16 -19.92 -6.66
N GLU A 163 15.29 -20.84 -7.03
CA GLU A 163 13.85 -20.56 -7.11
C GLU A 163 13.28 -20.79 -5.70
N PRO A 164 12.70 -19.76 -5.06
CA PRO A 164 12.13 -19.93 -3.72
C PRO A 164 10.93 -20.90 -3.80
N ALA A 165 10.96 -21.96 -2.99
CA ALA A 165 9.88 -22.94 -2.94
C ALA A 165 8.57 -22.32 -2.45
N GLY A 166 8.68 -21.40 -1.48
CA GLY A 166 7.52 -20.75 -0.87
C GLY A 166 6.62 -21.70 -0.08
N MET A 167 5.63 -21.15 0.58
CA MET A 167 4.57 -21.91 1.24
C MET A 167 3.62 -22.50 0.20
N THR A 168 3.16 -23.73 0.43
CA THR A 168 2.13 -24.37 -0.39
C THR A 168 0.75 -23.74 -0.16
N ASP A 169 -0.19 -23.94 -1.07
CA ASP A 169 -1.57 -23.46 -0.90
C ASP A 169 -2.19 -24.01 0.37
N LYS A 170 -1.97 -25.32 0.65
CA LYS A 170 -2.43 -25.92 1.90
C LYS A 170 -1.90 -25.21 3.15
N GLN A 171 -0.62 -24.83 3.17
CA GLN A 171 -0.04 -24.11 4.31
C GLN A 171 -0.63 -22.71 4.47
N LEU A 172 -0.94 -22.03 3.35
CA LEU A 172 -1.60 -20.73 3.38
C LEU A 172 -3.07 -20.85 3.82
N ASP A 173 -3.76 -21.89 3.39
CA ASP A 173 -5.15 -22.16 3.78
C ASP A 173 -5.27 -22.54 5.25
N ASP A 174 -4.29 -23.27 5.80
CA ASP A 174 -4.23 -23.62 7.23
C ASP A 174 -4.14 -22.37 8.14
N LEU A 175 -3.63 -21.22 7.63
CA LEU A 175 -3.57 -19.96 8.39
C LEU A 175 -4.96 -19.31 8.56
N VAL A 176 -5.88 -19.52 7.61
CA VAL A 176 -7.21 -18.86 7.63
C VAL A 176 -7.98 -19.18 8.92
N PRO A 177 -8.23 -20.46 9.27
CA PRO A 177 -8.92 -20.78 10.52
C PRO A 177 -8.08 -20.53 11.76
N ALA A 178 -6.76 -20.60 11.65
CA ALA A 178 -5.85 -20.40 12.80
C ALA A 178 -5.82 -18.95 13.29
N PHE A 179 -6.02 -18.00 12.38
CA PHE A 179 -5.96 -16.55 12.65
C PHE A 179 -7.29 -15.82 12.42
N GLY A 180 -8.35 -16.52 11.99
CA GLY A 180 -9.68 -15.94 11.78
C GLY A 180 -9.74 -14.97 10.57
N LEU A 181 -9.00 -15.27 9.49
CA LEU A 181 -8.89 -14.42 8.29
C LEU A 181 -10.13 -14.53 7.40
#